data_a6f18c02a6eeb7735c35bc230858ec52
#
_entry.id   a6f18c02a6eeb7735c35bc230858ec52
#
_cell.length_a   1.000
_cell.length_b   1.000
_cell.length_c   1.000
_cell.angle_alpha   90.00
_cell.angle_beta   90.00
_cell.angle_gamma   90.00
#
_symmetry.space_group_name_H-M   'P 1'
#
loop_
_entity.id
_entity.type
_entity.pdbx_description
1 polymer ?
#
loop_
_entity_poly.entity_id
_entity_poly.type
_entity_poly.pdbx_seq_one_letter_code
_entity_poly.pdbx_strand_id
1 'polypeptide(L)'
;MVVQLPDARQLSDEVLEAFRLRALHGRELGLSEETLADLLGVARETVSRWWCAFQKGGLEAIPQDRTGRPVGSGRILGAEQGITIQTIVNTQSPEECGIASPLWTRRAVRELIAQQFDIDMPVRTVGEYLKRWGYTAKKPQRHARFQDPEEVQEWLEKIYPAIEEFAAKANAEILWCDETGIDSNTHLGKGFALEGQPATIEVSSSPCRINVISAISNDGDLRFMTYPQTMTGVLFVTFLAKLIAGASRKIYLIVDRLPAHTSAVVDAWLAAHESHLELFYSPRRAPERMPVEYLNNGMKLGVNAEKLPEDKKELRSNLQRFLQSLAKLPEHVASYFHNPFVEYASGTV
;
A
#
# COMPACT_ATOMS: atom_id res chain seq x y z
N MET A 1 -55.97 -7.44 -20.14
CA MET A 1 -54.82 -7.08 -19.28
C MET A 1 -53.76 -6.54 -20.21
N VAL A 2 -53.46 -5.22 -20.15
CA VAL A 2 -52.44 -4.60 -21.01
C VAL A 2 -51.11 -4.74 -20.27
N VAL A 3 -50.08 -5.27 -20.93
CA VAL A 3 -48.74 -5.39 -20.37
C VAL A 3 -48.18 -3.99 -20.17
N GLN A 4 -47.73 -3.67 -18.96
CA GLN A 4 -47.12 -2.38 -18.63
C GLN A 4 -45.65 -2.40 -19.06
N LEU A 5 -45.29 -1.55 -20.00
CA LEU A 5 -43.89 -1.44 -20.47
C LEU A 5 -43.04 -0.61 -19.48
N PRO A 6 -41.75 -0.93 -19.32
CA PRO A 6 -40.83 -0.13 -18.53
C PRO A 6 -40.64 1.27 -19.16
N ASP A 7 -40.35 2.27 -18.33
CA ASP A 7 -40.04 3.63 -18.80
C ASP A 7 -38.78 3.60 -19.70
N ALA A 8 -38.94 4.02 -20.95
CA ALA A 8 -37.89 4.03 -21.95
C ALA A 8 -36.64 4.83 -21.52
N ARG A 9 -36.77 5.81 -20.59
CA ARG A 9 -35.67 6.58 -20.03
C ARG A 9 -34.71 5.77 -19.14
N GLN A 10 -35.15 4.60 -18.67
CA GLN A 10 -34.37 3.68 -17.84
C GLN A 10 -33.67 2.58 -18.64
N LEU A 11 -33.95 2.51 -19.95
CA LEU A 11 -33.35 1.51 -20.84
C LEU A 11 -31.91 1.87 -21.20
N SER A 12 -31.10 0.87 -21.53
CA SER A 12 -29.74 1.07 -22.01
C SER A 12 -29.72 1.74 -23.40
N ASP A 13 -28.62 2.39 -23.73
CA ASP A 13 -28.45 3.09 -25.01
C ASP A 13 -28.60 2.11 -26.19
N GLU A 14 -28.13 0.86 -26.05
CA GLU A 14 -28.26 -0.20 -27.06
C GLU A 14 -29.73 -0.57 -27.32
N VAL A 15 -30.55 -0.65 -26.27
CA VAL A 15 -31.99 -0.93 -26.40
C VAL A 15 -32.72 0.25 -27.03
N LEU A 16 -32.37 1.47 -26.65
CA LEU A 16 -32.94 2.68 -27.26
C LEU A 16 -32.56 2.80 -28.73
N GLU A 17 -31.34 2.41 -29.11
CA GLU A 17 -30.92 2.36 -30.53
C GLU A 17 -31.74 1.34 -31.31
N ALA A 18 -31.97 0.14 -30.77
CA ALA A 18 -32.83 -0.85 -31.37
C ALA A 18 -34.28 -0.34 -31.53
N PHE A 19 -34.79 0.44 -30.57
CA PHE A 19 -36.14 1.06 -30.68
C PHE A 19 -36.17 2.13 -31.76
N ARG A 20 -35.14 2.95 -31.91
CA ARG A 20 -35.03 3.94 -33.00
C ARG A 20 -35.10 3.26 -34.37
N LEU A 21 -34.29 2.23 -34.59
CA LEU A 21 -34.25 1.51 -35.86
C LEU A 21 -35.61 0.86 -36.18
N ARG A 22 -36.27 0.26 -35.18
CA ARG A 22 -37.60 -0.35 -35.34
C ARG A 22 -38.68 0.70 -35.62
N ALA A 23 -38.62 1.86 -34.96
CA ALA A 23 -39.53 2.96 -35.21
C ALA A 23 -39.43 3.49 -36.66
N LEU A 24 -38.18 3.70 -37.13
CA LEU A 24 -37.92 4.13 -38.49
C LEU A 24 -38.43 3.12 -39.53
N HIS A 25 -38.09 1.84 -39.34
CA HIS A 25 -38.55 0.77 -40.21
C HIS A 25 -40.10 0.67 -40.22
N GLY A 26 -40.74 0.78 -39.05
CA GLY A 26 -42.21 0.81 -38.97
C GLY A 26 -42.84 2.01 -39.72
N ARG A 27 -42.18 3.18 -39.70
CA ARG A 27 -42.61 4.36 -40.47
C ARG A 27 -42.47 4.13 -41.98
N GLU A 28 -41.40 3.50 -42.44
CA GLU A 28 -41.23 3.11 -43.85
C GLU A 28 -42.29 2.11 -44.30
N LEU A 29 -42.75 1.23 -43.41
CA LEU A 29 -43.88 0.31 -43.66
C LEU A 29 -45.27 0.99 -43.59
N GLY A 30 -45.35 2.30 -43.28
CA GLY A 30 -46.58 3.07 -43.26
C GLY A 30 -47.33 3.06 -41.91
N LEU A 31 -46.73 2.54 -40.84
CA LEU A 31 -47.35 2.59 -39.50
C LEU A 31 -47.40 4.03 -38.98
N SER A 32 -48.45 4.36 -38.23
CA SER A 32 -48.61 5.68 -37.64
C SER A 32 -47.58 5.91 -36.47
N GLU A 33 -47.26 7.16 -36.19
CA GLU A 33 -46.39 7.52 -35.06
C GLU A 33 -47.01 7.08 -33.72
N GLU A 34 -48.34 7.15 -33.60
CA GLU A 34 -49.08 6.71 -32.41
C GLU A 34 -48.95 5.21 -32.20
N THR A 35 -49.15 4.41 -33.24
CA THR A 35 -49.02 2.94 -33.18
C THR A 35 -47.61 2.55 -32.76
N LEU A 36 -46.59 3.20 -33.31
CA LEU A 36 -45.16 2.92 -32.96
C LEU A 36 -44.80 3.38 -31.55
N ALA A 37 -45.36 4.50 -31.12
CA ALA A 37 -45.16 5.00 -29.75
C ALA A 37 -45.74 4.02 -28.72
N ASP A 38 -46.95 3.51 -28.95
CA ASP A 38 -47.60 2.51 -28.10
C ASP A 38 -46.88 1.18 -28.08
N LEU A 39 -46.40 0.69 -29.25
CA LEU A 39 -45.63 -0.56 -29.36
C LEU A 39 -44.29 -0.51 -28.64
N LEU A 40 -43.61 0.64 -28.66
CA LEU A 40 -42.27 0.82 -28.10
C LEU A 40 -42.27 1.40 -26.68
N GLY A 41 -43.45 1.79 -26.17
CA GLY A 41 -43.53 2.42 -24.84
C GLY A 41 -42.80 3.77 -24.75
N VAL A 42 -42.82 4.56 -25.84
CA VAL A 42 -42.20 5.89 -25.91
C VAL A 42 -43.27 6.96 -26.24
N ALA A 43 -42.97 8.23 -25.99
CA ALA A 43 -43.84 9.30 -26.38
C ALA A 43 -43.91 9.45 -27.91
N ARG A 44 -45.09 9.79 -28.46
CA ARG A 44 -45.30 10.02 -29.90
C ARG A 44 -44.31 11.05 -30.47
N GLU A 45 -44.07 12.12 -29.73
CA GLU A 45 -43.10 13.19 -30.09
C GLU A 45 -41.68 12.65 -30.24
N THR A 46 -41.35 11.56 -29.55
CA THR A 46 -40.05 10.90 -29.67
C THR A 46 -39.91 10.19 -31.01
N VAL A 47 -40.94 9.45 -31.42
CA VAL A 47 -41.00 8.80 -32.74
C VAL A 47 -40.99 9.85 -33.86
N SER A 48 -41.77 10.91 -33.73
CA SER A 48 -41.80 12.02 -34.69
C SER A 48 -40.43 12.70 -34.85
N ARG A 49 -39.73 12.96 -33.75
CA ARG A 49 -38.35 13.51 -33.78
C ARG A 49 -37.39 12.60 -34.53
N TRP A 50 -37.39 11.31 -34.23
CA TRP A 50 -36.55 10.35 -34.92
C TRP A 50 -36.82 10.30 -36.42
N TRP A 51 -38.09 10.27 -36.80
CA TRP A 51 -38.49 10.26 -38.19
C TRP A 51 -38.10 11.54 -38.93
N CYS A 52 -38.39 12.69 -38.37
CA CYS A 52 -37.98 13.98 -38.95
C CYS A 52 -36.46 14.14 -39.09
N ALA A 53 -35.66 13.65 -38.11
CA ALA A 53 -34.22 13.64 -38.19
C ALA A 53 -33.72 12.71 -39.31
N PHE A 54 -34.29 11.50 -39.42
CA PHE A 54 -33.96 10.54 -40.45
C PHE A 54 -34.28 11.08 -41.87
N GLN A 55 -35.41 11.75 -42.04
CA GLN A 55 -35.75 12.36 -43.35
C GLN A 55 -34.81 13.49 -43.77
N LYS A 56 -34.17 14.17 -42.80
CA LYS A 56 -33.25 15.28 -43.07
C LYS A 56 -31.85 14.84 -43.45
N GLY A 57 -31.36 13.74 -42.91
CA GLY A 57 -29.98 13.34 -43.09
C GLY A 57 -29.66 11.87 -42.82
N GLY A 58 -30.68 10.99 -42.95
CA GLY A 58 -30.51 9.55 -42.75
C GLY A 58 -30.24 9.18 -41.28
N LEU A 59 -29.70 7.99 -41.09
CA LEU A 59 -29.43 7.45 -39.75
C LEU A 59 -28.40 8.31 -38.96
N GLU A 60 -27.47 8.93 -39.64
CA GLU A 60 -26.43 9.77 -39.03
C GLU A 60 -26.96 11.10 -38.44
N ALA A 61 -28.13 11.56 -38.93
CA ALA A 61 -28.79 12.78 -38.42
C ALA A 61 -29.57 12.55 -37.13
N ILE A 62 -29.77 11.31 -36.72
CA ILE A 62 -30.50 10.99 -35.51
C ILE A 62 -29.57 11.21 -34.30
N PRO A 63 -29.95 12.09 -33.36
CA PRO A 63 -29.10 12.33 -32.18
C PRO A 63 -28.90 11.05 -31.38
N GLN A 64 -27.65 10.59 -31.29
CA GLN A 64 -27.21 9.44 -30.45
C GLN A 64 -26.77 9.91 -29.06
N ASP A 65 -26.59 11.20 -28.86
CA ASP A 65 -26.07 11.76 -27.63
C ASP A 65 -27.07 11.71 -26.49
N ARG A 66 -26.60 11.33 -25.32
CA ARG A 66 -27.35 11.45 -24.07
C ARG A 66 -27.75 12.91 -23.86
N THR A 67 -29.02 13.13 -23.62
CA THR A 67 -29.51 14.42 -23.13
C THR A 67 -28.94 14.67 -21.75
N GLY A 68 -28.03 15.61 -21.62
CA GLY A 68 -27.39 15.93 -20.34
C GLY A 68 -26.37 17.07 -20.50
N ARG A 69 -25.87 17.53 -19.38
CA ARG A 69 -24.84 18.56 -19.37
C ARG A 69 -23.56 17.98 -19.97
N PRO A 70 -22.89 18.65 -20.94
CA PRO A 70 -21.64 18.15 -21.52
C PRO A 70 -20.60 17.81 -20.47
N VAL A 71 -19.90 16.70 -20.68
CA VAL A 71 -18.83 16.26 -19.77
C VAL A 71 -17.80 17.38 -19.59
N GLY A 72 -17.57 17.77 -18.33
CA GLY A 72 -16.64 18.87 -18.01
C GLY A 72 -17.29 20.26 -17.95
N SER A 73 -18.52 20.43 -18.37
CA SER A 73 -19.27 21.67 -18.19
C SER A 73 -19.42 22.01 -16.70
N GLY A 74 -19.01 23.22 -16.30
CA GLY A 74 -19.02 23.68 -14.90
C GLY A 74 -17.84 23.22 -14.07
N ARG A 75 -16.77 22.77 -14.67
CA ARG A 75 -15.49 22.61 -13.98
C ARG A 75 -14.97 23.98 -13.55
N ILE A 76 -14.51 24.09 -12.30
CA ILE A 76 -13.92 25.31 -11.75
C ILE A 76 -12.52 25.54 -12.33
N LEU A 77 -11.73 24.45 -12.46
CA LEU A 77 -10.39 24.49 -13.07
C LEU A 77 -10.49 24.16 -14.56
N GLY A 78 -9.84 24.96 -15.37
CA GLY A 78 -9.55 24.66 -16.77
C GLY A 78 -8.57 23.48 -16.93
N ALA A 79 -8.43 22.97 -18.16
CA ALA A 79 -7.54 21.85 -18.44
C ALA A 79 -6.09 22.16 -18.10
N GLU A 80 -5.57 23.30 -18.52
CA GLU A 80 -4.19 23.75 -18.26
C GLU A 80 -3.91 23.96 -16.77
N GLN A 81 -4.84 24.59 -16.06
CA GLN A 81 -4.74 24.75 -14.60
C GLN A 81 -4.69 23.39 -13.89
N GLY A 82 -5.49 22.43 -14.35
CA GLY A 82 -5.45 21.06 -13.84
C GLY A 82 -4.09 20.38 -14.05
N ILE A 83 -3.48 20.53 -15.22
CA ILE A 83 -2.14 20.00 -15.53
C ILE A 83 -1.08 20.65 -14.64
N THR A 84 -1.13 21.98 -14.45
CA THR A 84 -0.21 22.70 -13.57
C THR A 84 -0.24 22.16 -12.14
N ILE A 85 -1.43 22.00 -11.56
CA ILE A 85 -1.58 21.44 -10.20
C ILE A 85 -1.03 20.02 -10.13
N GLN A 86 -1.33 19.16 -11.12
CA GLN A 86 -0.81 17.78 -11.15
C GLN A 86 0.72 17.76 -11.25
N THR A 87 1.31 18.63 -12.07
CA THR A 87 2.77 18.74 -12.19
C THR A 87 3.41 19.07 -10.84
N ILE A 88 2.90 20.12 -10.16
CA ILE A 88 3.41 20.53 -8.86
C ILE A 88 3.26 19.39 -7.83
N VAL A 89 2.08 18.77 -7.73
CA VAL A 89 1.82 17.65 -6.80
C VAL A 89 2.73 16.47 -7.03
N ASN A 90 3.16 16.23 -8.28
CA ASN A 90 4.03 15.10 -8.62
C ASN A 90 5.52 15.40 -8.43
N THR A 91 5.93 16.68 -8.48
CA THR A 91 7.35 17.05 -8.51
C THR A 91 7.83 17.77 -7.26
N GLN A 92 6.94 18.29 -6.43
CA GLN A 92 7.26 19.08 -5.25
C GLN A 92 6.50 18.57 -4.03
N SER A 93 7.05 18.81 -2.84
CA SER A 93 6.34 18.61 -1.58
C SER A 93 5.47 19.85 -1.24
N PRO A 94 4.45 19.70 -0.36
CA PRO A 94 3.71 20.89 0.11
C PRO A 94 4.59 21.91 0.79
N GLU A 95 5.61 21.50 1.55
CA GLU A 95 6.56 22.39 2.25
C GLU A 95 7.37 23.24 1.26
N GLU A 96 7.81 22.69 0.14
CA GLU A 96 8.49 23.42 -0.94
C GLU A 96 7.60 24.48 -1.60
N CYS A 97 6.28 24.26 -1.57
CA CYS A 97 5.28 25.23 -2.03
C CYS A 97 4.86 26.22 -0.92
N GLY A 98 5.50 26.22 0.25
CA GLY A 98 5.15 27.07 1.39
C GLY A 98 3.87 26.68 2.13
N ILE A 99 3.36 25.48 1.90
CA ILE A 99 2.15 24.95 2.52
C ILE A 99 2.52 24.13 3.76
N ALA A 100 1.98 24.45 4.92
CA ALA A 100 2.25 23.78 6.19
C ALA A 100 1.58 22.39 6.27
N SER A 101 2.05 21.47 5.46
CA SER A 101 1.57 20.07 5.43
C SER A 101 2.68 19.14 5.00
N PRO A 102 2.93 18.01 5.70
CA PRO A 102 3.95 17.04 5.30
C PRO A 102 3.52 16.17 4.10
N LEU A 103 2.26 16.23 3.69
CA LEU A 103 1.70 15.42 2.61
C LEU A 103 0.68 16.21 1.80
N TRP A 104 0.51 15.84 0.53
CA TRP A 104 -0.56 16.34 -0.31
C TRP A 104 -1.93 15.80 0.16
N THR A 105 -2.54 16.50 1.10
CA THR A 105 -3.93 16.28 1.51
C THR A 105 -4.89 17.08 0.62
N ARG A 106 -6.20 16.77 0.67
CA ARG A 106 -7.20 17.59 -0.03
C ARG A 106 -7.15 19.07 0.38
N ARG A 107 -6.82 19.34 1.66
CA ARG A 107 -6.66 20.71 2.17
C ARG A 107 -5.42 21.37 1.60
N ALA A 108 -4.28 20.68 1.57
CA ALA A 108 -3.06 21.20 1.00
C ALA A 108 -3.20 21.50 -0.52
N VAL A 109 -3.87 20.61 -1.27
CA VAL A 109 -4.16 20.86 -2.70
C VAL A 109 -5.13 22.02 -2.89
N ARG A 110 -6.13 22.21 -2.00
CA ARG A 110 -6.98 23.41 -2.03
C ARG A 110 -6.16 24.69 -1.86
N GLU A 111 -5.25 24.69 -0.88
CA GLU A 111 -4.37 25.81 -0.61
C GLU A 111 -3.46 26.12 -1.80
N LEU A 112 -2.89 25.07 -2.43
CA LEU A 112 -2.12 25.21 -3.67
C LEU A 112 -2.94 25.85 -4.79
N ILE A 113 -4.18 25.40 -5.00
CA ILE A 113 -5.08 25.98 -6.02
C ILE A 113 -5.36 27.44 -5.74
N ALA A 114 -5.60 27.82 -4.48
CA ALA A 114 -5.82 29.20 -4.08
C ALA A 114 -4.57 30.08 -4.31
N GLN A 115 -3.38 29.57 -3.97
CA GLN A 115 -2.11 30.28 -4.20
C GLN A 115 -1.80 30.48 -5.69
N GLN A 116 -2.05 29.47 -6.52
CA GLN A 116 -1.68 29.53 -7.95
C GLN A 116 -2.68 30.30 -8.80
N PHE A 117 -3.97 30.28 -8.46
CA PHE A 117 -5.02 30.79 -9.35
C PHE A 117 -6.02 31.72 -8.65
N ASP A 118 -5.86 32.01 -7.36
CA ASP A 118 -6.82 32.79 -6.56
C ASP A 118 -8.23 32.17 -6.59
N ILE A 119 -8.32 30.83 -6.66
CA ILE A 119 -9.57 30.08 -6.69
C ILE A 119 -9.81 29.43 -5.35
N ASP A 120 -10.85 29.85 -4.63
CA ASP A 120 -11.33 29.16 -3.43
C ASP A 120 -12.27 28.01 -3.82
N MET A 121 -11.79 26.78 -3.65
CA MET A 121 -12.51 25.57 -4.02
C MET A 121 -12.89 24.78 -2.77
N PRO A 122 -14.14 24.29 -2.64
CA PRO A 122 -14.51 23.38 -1.56
C PRO A 122 -13.64 22.12 -1.52
N VAL A 123 -13.20 21.69 -0.33
CA VAL A 123 -12.34 20.50 -0.14
C VAL A 123 -12.93 19.24 -0.77
N ARG A 124 -14.28 19.11 -0.77
CA ARG A 124 -14.99 18.02 -1.43
C ARG A 124 -14.73 18.03 -2.94
N THR A 125 -14.85 19.20 -3.57
CA THR A 125 -14.61 19.39 -5.01
C THR A 125 -13.16 19.06 -5.37
N VAL A 126 -12.18 19.47 -4.55
CA VAL A 126 -10.77 19.05 -4.71
C VAL A 126 -10.65 17.52 -4.71
N GLY A 127 -11.38 16.85 -3.82
CA GLY A 127 -11.40 15.38 -3.79
C GLY A 127 -11.91 14.74 -5.09
N GLU A 128 -12.92 15.36 -5.73
CA GLU A 128 -13.43 14.91 -7.03
C GLU A 128 -12.41 15.13 -8.17
N TYR A 129 -11.68 16.26 -8.13
CA TYR A 129 -10.57 16.49 -9.07
C TYR A 129 -9.45 15.47 -8.90
N LEU A 130 -8.99 15.26 -7.68
CA LEU A 130 -7.95 14.25 -7.38
C LEU A 130 -8.35 12.86 -7.86
N LYS A 131 -9.58 12.42 -7.57
CA LYS A 131 -10.11 11.14 -8.04
C LYS A 131 -10.12 11.05 -9.57
N ARG A 132 -10.56 12.11 -10.24
CA ARG A 132 -10.61 12.20 -11.71
C ARG A 132 -9.22 12.16 -12.34
N TRP A 133 -8.22 12.73 -11.67
CA TRP A 133 -6.82 12.71 -12.08
C TRP A 133 -6.10 11.38 -11.72
N GLY A 134 -6.80 10.41 -11.14
CA GLY A 134 -6.26 9.09 -10.79
C GLY A 134 -5.56 9.01 -9.44
N TYR A 135 -5.61 10.09 -8.62
CA TYR A 135 -5.04 10.04 -7.29
C TYR A 135 -5.94 9.27 -6.31
N THR A 136 -5.31 8.42 -5.50
CA THR A 136 -5.97 7.68 -4.43
C THR A 136 -5.29 7.95 -3.09
N ALA A 137 -6.05 7.95 -2.01
CA ALA A 137 -5.48 8.06 -0.68
C ALA A 137 -4.63 6.83 -0.37
N LYS A 138 -3.36 7.05 -0.05
CA LYS A 138 -2.40 6.02 0.32
C LYS A 138 -1.89 6.25 1.74
N LYS A 139 -1.55 5.17 2.45
CA LYS A 139 -0.79 5.27 3.68
C LYS A 139 0.63 5.74 3.31
N PRO A 140 1.14 6.81 3.95
CA PRO A 140 2.47 7.32 3.61
C PRO A 140 3.54 6.29 3.96
N GLN A 141 4.50 6.13 3.07
CA GLN A 141 5.76 5.47 3.39
C GLN A 141 6.65 6.46 4.15
N ARG A 142 7.34 5.95 5.15
CA ARG A 142 8.27 6.77 5.94
C ARG A 142 9.66 6.55 5.41
N HIS A 143 10.28 7.62 4.91
CA HIS A 143 11.70 7.65 4.59
C HIS A 143 12.42 8.44 5.69
N ALA A 144 13.57 7.99 6.10
CA ALA A 144 14.37 8.72 7.08
C ALA A 144 14.85 10.04 6.48
N ARG A 145 14.62 11.15 7.18
CA ARG A 145 14.91 12.53 6.69
C ARG A 145 16.37 12.77 6.27
N PHE A 146 17.28 11.94 6.78
CA PHE A 146 18.74 12.06 6.55
C PHE A 146 19.32 10.75 6.00
N GLN A 147 18.52 10.00 5.24
CA GLN A 147 19.03 8.86 4.47
C GLN A 147 19.97 9.39 3.39
N ASP A 148 21.10 8.74 3.21
CA ASP A 148 22.04 9.03 2.14
C ASP A 148 21.71 8.16 0.92
N PRO A 149 21.22 8.76 -0.18
CA PRO A 149 20.88 8.00 -1.39
C PRO A 149 22.11 7.33 -2.03
N GLU A 150 23.30 7.93 -1.91
CA GLU A 150 24.54 7.39 -2.47
C GLU A 150 24.96 6.13 -1.71
N GLU A 151 24.87 6.14 -0.36
CA GLU A 151 25.16 4.97 0.48
C GLU A 151 24.17 3.81 0.17
N VAL A 152 22.89 4.13 -0.07
CA VAL A 152 21.89 3.12 -0.47
C VAL A 152 22.19 2.56 -1.86
N GLN A 153 22.55 3.40 -2.81
CA GLN A 153 22.89 2.95 -4.16
C GLN A 153 24.17 2.11 -4.16
N GLU A 154 25.20 2.54 -3.43
CA GLU A 154 26.44 1.76 -3.28
C GLU A 154 26.18 0.39 -2.65
N TRP A 155 25.29 0.33 -1.64
CA TRP A 155 24.85 -0.93 -1.05
C TRP A 155 24.23 -1.86 -2.10
N LEU A 156 23.28 -1.37 -2.90
CA LEU A 156 22.55 -2.18 -3.87
C LEU A 156 23.41 -2.63 -5.05
N GLU A 157 24.33 -1.77 -5.50
CA GLU A 157 25.12 -2.03 -6.72
C GLU A 157 26.45 -2.73 -6.47
N LYS A 158 27.03 -2.56 -5.27
CA LYS A 158 28.40 -3.05 -4.98
C LYS A 158 28.47 -3.91 -3.74
N ILE A 159 28.00 -3.41 -2.59
CA ILE A 159 28.27 -4.05 -1.29
C ILE A 159 27.49 -5.36 -1.18
N TYR A 160 26.17 -5.33 -1.36
CA TYR A 160 25.36 -6.53 -1.21
C TYR A 160 25.67 -7.61 -2.26
N PRO A 161 25.85 -7.30 -3.55
CA PRO A 161 26.30 -8.29 -4.53
C PRO A 161 27.65 -8.93 -4.19
N ALA A 162 28.58 -8.18 -3.61
CA ALA A 162 29.84 -8.74 -3.13
C ALA A 162 29.64 -9.70 -1.95
N ILE A 163 28.73 -9.36 -1.01
CA ILE A 163 28.37 -10.25 0.11
C ILE A 163 27.78 -11.57 -0.43
N GLU A 164 26.89 -11.52 -1.42
CA GLU A 164 26.31 -12.72 -2.05
C GLU A 164 27.38 -13.58 -2.73
N GLU A 165 28.30 -12.96 -3.47
CA GLU A 165 29.39 -13.67 -4.14
C GLU A 165 30.32 -14.34 -3.10
N PHE A 166 30.67 -13.64 -2.02
CA PHE A 166 31.48 -14.21 -0.95
C PHE A 166 30.75 -15.31 -0.18
N ALA A 167 29.45 -15.14 0.08
CA ALA A 167 28.65 -16.16 0.72
C ALA A 167 28.56 -17.43 -0.12
N ALA A 168 28.34 -17.31 -1.43
CA ALA A 168 28.32 -18.44 -2.35
C ALA A 168 29.66 -19.19 -2.36
N LYS A 169 30.78 -18.48 -2.45
CA LYS A 169 32.14 -19.05 -2.43
C LYS A 169 32.46 -19.76 -1.11
N ALA A 170 32.02 -19.18 0.01
CA ALA A 170 32.24 -19.73 1.34
C ALA A 170 31.21 -20.79 1.76
N ASN A 171 30.22 -21.07 0.92
CA ASN A 171 29.01 -21.84 1.28
C ASN A 171 28.38 -21.33 2.58
N ALA A 172 28.31 -20.00 2.74
CA ALA A 172 27.76 -19.34 3.91
C ALA A 172 26.26 -19.05 3.73
N GLU A 173 25.57 -18.95 4.85
CA GLU A 173 24.15 -18.54 4.93
C GLU A 173 24.08 -17.04 5.18
N ILE A 174 23.27 -16.30 4.41
CA ILE A 174 23.04 -14.88 4.65
C ILE A 174 21.78 -14.75 5.54
N LEU A 175 21.95 -14.10 6.69
CA LEU A 175 20.89 -13.78 7.63
C LEU A 175 20.75 -12.26 7.79
N TRP A 176 19.51 -11.80 7.84
CA TRP A 176 19.13 -10.41 8.09
C TRP A 176 18.56 -10.28 9.48
N CYS A 177 19.17 -9.45 10.31
CA CYS A 177 18.87 -9.37 11.73
C CYS A 177 18.49 -7.96 12.16
N ASP A 178 17.48 -7.88 13.04
CA ASP A 178 17.04 -6.63 13.66
C ASP A 178 16.31 -6.88 14.97
N GLU A 179 16.12 -5.83 15.77
CA GLU A 179 15.42 -5.84 17.03
C GLU A 179 14.06 -5.14 16.91
N THR A 180 13.09 -5.69 17.61
CA THR A 180 11.80 -5.01 17.76
C THR A 180 11.22 -5.20 19.15
N GLY A 181 10.35 -4.29 19.56
CA GLY A 181 9.58 -4.43 20.79
C GLY A 181 8.11 -4.65 20.49
N ILE A 182 7.53 -5.61 21.18
CA ILE A 182 6.12 -5.92 21.15
C ILE A 182 5.46 -5.43 22.42
N ASP A 183 4.50 -4.54 22.27
CA ASP A 183 3.73 -3.97 23.37
C ASP A 183 2.41 -4.71 23.53
N SER A 184 1.93 -4.84 24.79
CA SER A 184 0.65 -5.51 25.08
C SER A 184 -0.56 -4.84 24.42
N ASN A 185 -0.49 -3.53 24.19
CA ASN A 185 -1.56 -2.71 23.61
C ASN A 185 -1.32 -2.40 22.13
N THR A 186 -0.60 -3.26 21.41
CA THR A 186 -0.30 -3.06 19.98
C THR A 186 -1.59 -3.08 19.16
N HIS A 187 -1.63 -2.25 18.12
CA HIS A 187 -2.81 -2.04 17.26
C HIS A 187 -3.37 -3.31 16.64
N LEU A 188 -4.66 -3.54 16.87
CA LEU A 188 -5.45 -4.65 16.34
C LEU A 188 -6.16 -4.34 15.00
N GLY A 189 -5.70 -3.40 14.22
CA GLY A 189 -6.33 -3.07 12.95
C GLY A 189 -7.68 -2.35 13.12
N LYS A 190 -8.63 -2.60 12.18
CA LYS A 190 -9.95 -1.98 12.17
C LYS A 190 -11.01 -2.99 12.57
N GLY A 191 -11.91 -2.63 13.50
CA GLY A 191 -13.10 -3.38 13.86
C GLY A 191 -14.36 -2.77 13.23
N PHE A 192 -15.45 -3.54 13.20
CA PHE A 192 -16.76 -3.06 12.81
C PHE A 192 -17.56 -2.59 14.05
N ALA A 193 -18.25 -1.49 13.89
CA ALA A 193 -19.22 -0.95 14.87
C ALA A 193 -20.41 -0.37 14.11
N LEU A 194 -21.50 -0.09 14.81
CA LEU A 194 -22.66 0.59 14.22
C LEU A 194 -22.23 1.99 13.74
N GLU A 195 -22.87 2.46 12.67
CA GLU A 195 -22.61 3.80 12.14
C GLU A 195 -22.81 4.86 13.24
N GLY A 196 -21.81 5.74 13.40
CA GLY A 196 -21.80 6.76 14.44
C GLY A 196 -21.30 6.29 15.81
N GLN A 197 -20.97 5.01 15.99
CA GLN A 197 -20.38 4.48 17.21
C GLN A 197 -18.91 4.09 16.99
N PRO A 198 -18.00 4.33 17.95
CA PRO A 198 -16.62 3.85 17.88
C PRO A 198 -16.57 2.35 18.15
N ALA A 199 -15.72 1.61 17.44
CA ALA A 199 -15.32 0.29 17.87
C ALA A 199 -14.46 0.41 19.12
N THR A 200 -14.84 -0.27 20.21
CA THR A 200 -14.14 -0.23 21.50
C THR A 200 -13.44 -1.55 21.75
N ILE A 201 -12.30 -1.48 22.43
CA ILE A 201 -11.54 -2.62 22.89
C ILE A 201 -11.05 -2.37 24.32
N GLU A 202 -11.09 -3.39 25.14
CA GLU A 202 -10.50 -3.34 26.48
C GLU A 202 -9.01 -3.57 26.39
N VAL A 203 -8.22 -2.69 26.97
CA VAL A 203 -6.76 -2.78 27.03
C VAL A 203 -6.30 -2.82 28.48
N SER A 204 -5.15 -3.47 28.72
CA SER A 204 -4.56 -3.49 30.06
C SER A 204 -4.22 -2.08 30.56
N SER A 205 -4.57 -1.76 31.78
CA SER A 205 -4.20 -0.53 32.48
C SER A 205 -2.70 -0.45 32.80
N SER A 206 -2.00 -1.59 32.77
CA SER A 206 -0.56 -1.72 33.01
C SER A 206 0.12 -2.29 31.77
N PRO A 207 0.39 -1.46 30.75
CA PRO A 207 1.01 -1.93 29.52
C PRO A 207 2.40 -2.51 29.80
N CYS A 208 2.69 -3.61 29.15
CA CYS A 208 4.01 -4.25 29.22
C CYS A 208 4.62 -4.43 27.84
N ARG A 209 5.95 -4.57 27.79
CA ARG A 209 6.71 -4.74 26.56
C ARG A 209 7.71 -5.88 26.68
N ILE A 210 7.90 -6.60 25.57
CA ILE A 210 8.94 -7.62 25.40
C ILE A 210 9.72 -7.27 24.15
N ASN A 211 11.05 -7.29 24.26
CA ASN A 211 11.93 -7.12 23.11
C ASN A 211 12.29 -8.49 22.53
N VAL A 212 12.45 -8.51 21.23
CA VAL A 212 12.89 -9.68 20.47
C VAL A 212 13.93 -9.24 19.46
N ILE A 213 14.99 -10.01 19.32
CA ILE A 213 15.92 -9.97 18.20
C ILE A 213 15.62 -11.17 17.33
N SER A 214 15.56 -10.98 16.04
CA SER A 214 15.27 -12.01 15.05
C SER A 214 16.21 -11.93 13.87
N ALA A 215 16.52 -13.06 13.28
CA ALA A 215 17.28 -13.19 12.05
C ALA A 215 16.56 -14.08 11.08
N ILE A 216 16.44 -13.68 9.81
CA ILE A 216 15.77 -14.42 8.75
C ILE A 216 16.66 -14.56 7.52
N SER A 217 16.49 -15.66 6.79
CA SER A 217 17.08 -15.88 5.45
C SER A 217 16.02 -15.84 4.36
N ASN A 218 16.46 -15.67 3.12
CA ASN A 218 15.60 -15.80 1.93
C ASN A 218 15.15 -17.26 1.68
N ASP A 219 15.85 -18.25 2.25
CA ASP A 219 15.45 -19.65 2.23
C ASP A 219 14.30 -19.94 3.22
N GLY A 220 13.93 -18.97 4.07
CA GLY A 220 12.82 -19.10 5.01
C GLY A 220 13.20 -19.50 6.43
N ASP A 221 14.48 -19.51 6.78
CA ASP A 221 14.92 -19.72 8.17
C ASP A 221 14.54 -18.53 9.04
N LEU A 222 14.09 -18.82 10.25
CA LEU A 222 13.80 -17.83 11.29
C LEU A 222 14.45 -18.26 12.61
N ARG A 223 15.35 -17.44 13.11
CA ARG A 223 16.00 -17.59 14.41
C ARG A 223 15.71 -16.37 15.28
N PHE A 224 15.41 -16.57 16.56
CA PHE A 224 15.00 -15.47 17.43
C PHE A 224 15.38 -15.70 18.90
N MET A 225 15.46 -14.58 19.63
CA MET A 225 15.66 -14.57 21.07
C MET A 225 14.87 -13.41 21.70
N THR A 226 14.10 -13.71 22.74
CA THR A 226 13.43 -12.66 23.53
C THR A 226 14.31 -12.22 24.69
N TYR A 227 14.30 -10.93 24.99
CA TYR A 227 15.08 -10.34 26.07
C TYR A 227 14.31 -9.22 26.80
N PRO A 228 14.57 -8.99 28.10
CA PRO A 228 13.71 -8.14 28.93
C PRO A 228 14.07 -6.64 28.94
N GLN A 229 15.27 -6.27 28.50
CA GLN A 229 15.82 -4.92 28.64
C GLN A 229 16.33 -4.38 27.31
N THR A 230 16.99 -3.23 27.31
CA THR A 230 17.61 -2.66 26.10
C THR A 230 18.73 -3.57 25.59
N MET A 231 18.91 -3.68 24.27
CA MET A 231 19.99 -4.44 23.66
C MET A 231 21.34 -3.85 24.09
N THR A 232 22.24 -4.74 24.50
CA THR A 232 23.62 -4.43 24.85
C THR A 232 24.57 -5.33 24.06
N GLY A 233 25.84 -4.96 23.91
CA GLY A 233 26.83 -5.81 23.22
C GLY A 233 26.91 -7.23 23.81
N VAL A 234 26.80 -7.37 25.13
CA VAL A 234 26.80 -8.71 25.79
C VAL A 234 25.57 -9.53 25.43
N LEU A 235 24.38 -8.90 25.38
CA LEU A 235 23.16 -9.59 24.96
C LEU A 235 23.22 -9.97 23.47
N PHE A 236 23.80 -9.08 22.66
CA PHE A 236 23.98 -9.37 21.24
C PHE A 236 24.94 -10.54 21.03
N VAL A 237 26.09 -10.57 21.72
CA VAL A 237 27.02 -11.74 21.74
C VAL A 237 26.30 -13.02 22.16
N THR A 238 25.41 -12.95 23.16
CA THR A 238 24.61 -14.11 23.56
C THR A 238 23.71 -14.62 22.42
N PHE A 239 23.16 -13.72 21.61
CA PHE A 239 22.39 -14.08 20.43
C PHE A 239 23.27 -14.67 19.33
N LEU A 240 24.42 -14.04 19.03
CA LEU A 240 25.38 -14.54 18.05
C LEU A 240 25.86 -15.96 18.39
N ALA A 241 26.17 -16.23 19.67
CA ALA A 241 26.55 -17.55 20.14
C ALA A 241 25.44 -18.60 19.91
N LYS A 242 24.17 -18.22 20.09
CA LYS A 242 23.04 -19.10 19.77
C LYS A 242 22.88 -19.33 18.27
N LEU A 243 23.13 -18.31 17.45
CA LEU A 243 23.08 -18.45 15.99
C LEU A 243 24.09 -19.48 15.51
N ILE A 244 25.36 -19.38 15.92
CA ILE A 244 26.41 -20.30 15.48
C ILE A 244 26.22 -21.71 16.04
N ALA A 245 25.68 -21.86 17.25
CA ALA A 245 25.43 -23.18 17.85
C ALA A 245 24.38 -24.00 17.08
N GLY A 246 23.47 -23.33 16.36
CA GLY A 246 22.47 -23.97 15.53
C GLY A 246 22.80 -24.03 14.04
N ALA A 247 23.97 -23.51 13.63
CA ALA A 247 24.33 -23.36 12.23
C ALA A 247 25.13 -24.57 11.72
N SER A 248 24.80 -25.02 10.50
CA SER A 248 25.55 -26.06 9.76
C SER A 248 26.63 -25.48 8.84
N ARG A 249 26.60 -24.20 8.57
CA ARG A 249 27.50 -23.45 7.67
C ARG A 249 27.84 -22.11 8.30
N LYS A 250 28.89 -21.44 7.77
CA LYS A 250 29.26 -20.08 8.17
C LYS A 250 28.08 -19.12 7.96
N ILE A 251 27.87 -18.19 8.86
CA ILE A 251 26.81 -17.18 8.81
C ILE A 251 27.39 -15.84 8.38
N TYR A 252 26.82 -15.23 7.37
CA TYR A 252 26.99 -13.83 7.02
C TYR A 252 25.77 -13.07 7.54
N LEU A 253 25.97 -12.32 8.65
CA LEU A 253 24.89 -11.65 9.37
C LEU A 253 24.84 -10.17 8.99
N ILE A 254 23.73 -9.72 8.41
CA ILE A 254 23.51 -8.33 8.07
C ILE A 254 22.68 -7.68 9.19
N VAL A 255 23.18 -6.59 9.77
CA VAL A 255 22.56 -5.84 10.87
C VAL A 255 22.56 -4.34 10.59
N ASP A 256 21.81 -3.58 11.37
CA ASP A 256 21.96 -2.13 11.42
C ASP A 256 23.19 -1.70 12.24
N ARG A 257 23.48 -0.41 12.26
CA ARG A 257 24.60 0.17 13.01
C ARG A 257 24.21 0.60 14.43
N LEU A 258 23.40 -0.20 15.14
CA LEU A 258 23.11 0.08 16.54
C LEU A 258 24.42 0.06 17.38
N PRO A 259 24.59 0.96 18.35
CA PRO A 259 25.80 0.97 19.19
C PRO A 259 26.11 -0.36 19.89
N ALA A 260 25.09 -1.18 20.16
CA ALA A 260 25.29 -2.52 20.69
C ALA A 260 26.03 -3.45 19.72
N HIS A 261 25.79 -3.33 18.41
CA HIS A 261 26.39 -4.16 17.36
C HIS A 261 27.84 -3.77 17.06
N THR A 262 28.22 -2.49 17.28
CA THR A 262 29.54 -1.93 17.02
C THR A 262 30.37 -1.79 18.27
N SER A 263 30.05 -2.51 19.33
CA SER A 263 30.76 -2.42 20.61
C SER A 263 32.02 -3.28 20.62
N ALA A 264 33.04 -2.87 21.37
CA ALA A 264 34.31 -3.60 21.52
C ALA A 264 34.13 -5.05 22.00
N VAL A 265 33.06 -5.34 22.75
CA VAL A 265 32.77 -6.71 23.21
C VAL A 265 32.34 -7.59 22.00
N VAL A 266 31.60 -7.01 21.07
CA VAL A 266 31.17 -7.70 19.84
C VAL A 266 32.38 -7.91 18.93
N ASP A 267 33.22 -6.89 18.73
CA ASP A 267 34.43 -6.99 17.90
C ASP A 267 35.36 -8.07 18.39
N ALA A 268 35.62 -8.10 19.72
CA ALA A 268 36.47 -9.11 20.32
C ALA A 268 35.89 -10.53 20.17
N TRP A 269 34.57 -10.67 20.27
CA TRP A 269 33.91 -11.96 20.09
C TRP A 269 33.96 -12.41 18.64
N LEU A 270 33.70 -11.52 17.68
CA LEU A 270 33.76 -11.79 16.23
C LEU A 270 35.15 -12.26 15.82
N ALA A 271 36.23 -11.60 16.30
CA ALA A 271 37.59 -12.00 16.00
C ALA A 271 37.93 -13.44 16.46
N ALA A 272 37.30 -13.89 17.55
CA ALA A 272 37.44 -15.26 18.03
C ALA A 272 36.58 -16.29 17.28
N HIS A 273 35.58 -15.85 16.49
CA HIS A 273 34.61 -16.72 15.82
C HIS A 273 34.49 -16.46 14.31
N GLU A 274 35.50 -15.84 13.71
CA GLU A 274 35.56 -15.45 12.29
C GLU A 274 35.26 -16.61 11.31
N SER A 275 35.65 -17.84 11.68
CA SER A 275 35.38 -19.03 10.90
C SER A 275 33.89 -19.42 10.89
N HIS A 276 33.07 -18.93 11.83
CA HIS A 276 31.67 -19.31 12.00
C HIS A 276 30.71 -18.20 11.63
N LEU A 277 31.08 -16.92 11.88
CA LEU A 277 30.20 -15.78 11.64
C LEU A 277 31.01 -14.55 11.21
N GLU A 278 30.46 -13.84 10.26
CA GLU A 278 30.95 -12.54 9.79
C GLU A 278 29.79 -11.54 9.77
N LEU A 279 30.07 -10.30 10.23
CA LEU A 279 29.07 -9.27 10.42
C LEU A 279 29.19 -8.20 9.32
N PHE A 280 28.04 -7.87 8.70
CA PHE A 280 27.93 -6.80 7.71
C PHE A 280 26.90 -5.77 8.18
N TYR A 281 27.09 -4.52 7.76
CA TYR A 281 26.24 -3.41 8.18
C TYR A 281 25.41 -2.89 7.00
N SER A 282 24.10 -2.85 7.19
CA SER A 282 23.18 -2.23 6.23
C SER A 282 23.42 -0.72 6.08
N PRO A 283 22.91 -0.07 5.01
CA PRO A 283 22.98 1.37 4.84
C PRO A 283 22.35 2.10 6.02
N ARG A 284 22.93 3.23 6.39
CA ARG A 284 22.42 4.03 7.51
C ARG A 284 21.04 4.56 7.21
N ARG A 285 20.15 4.48 8.21
CA ARG A 285 18.80 5.06 8.13
C ARG A 285 17.96 4.55 6.94
N ALA A 286 18.18 3.33 6.53
CA ALA A 286 17.45 2.67 5.45
C ALA A 286 16.73 1.38 5.93
N PRO A 287 15.85 1.46 6.96
CA PRO A 287 15.17 0.27 7.49
C PRO A 287 14.29 -0.42 6.44
N GLU A 288 13.75 0.33 5.47
CA GLU A 288 12.97 -0.24 4.37
C GLU A 288 13.77 -1.18 3.47
N ARG A 289 15.11 -1.16 3.56
CA ARG A 289 16.03 -2.06 2.85
C ARG A 289 16.35 -3.33 3.62
N MET A 290 15.76 -3.50 4.81
CA MET A 290 15.95 -4.66 5.67
C MET A 290 14.73 -5.60 5.59
N PRO A 291 14.86 -6.82 5.02
CA PRO A 291 13.74 -7.76 4.95
C PRO A 291 13.14 -8.10 6.32
N VAL A 292 13.96 -8.15 7.35
CA VAL A 292 13.54 -8.44 8.74
C VAL A 292 12.58 -7.38 9.31
N GLU A 293 12.57 -6.16 8.81
CA GLU A 293 11.61 -5.13 9.20
C GLU A 293 10.16 -5.49 8.81
N TYR A 294 9.98 -6.25 7.73
CA TYR A 294 8.66 -6.75 7.34
C TYR A 294 8.18 -7.84 8.31
N LEU A 295 9.09 -8.70 8.79
CA LEU A 295 8.80 -9.61 9.89
C LEU A 295 8.41 -8.83 11.16
N ASN A 296 9.18 -7.79 11.53
CA ASN A 296 8.90 -6.94 12.69
C ASN A 296 7.51 -6.31 12.61
N ASN A 297 7.10 -5.83 11.43
CA ASN A 297 5.74 -5.31 11.20
C ASN A 297 4.69 -6.42 11.30
N GLY A 298 4.96 -7.61 10.78
CA GLY A 298 4.10 -8.80 10.91
C GLY A 298 3.90 -9.19 12.38
N MET A 299 4.96 -9.20 13.18
CA MET A 299 4.88 -9.44 14.63
C MET A 299 4.01 -8.42 15.34
N LYS A 300 4.20 -7.12 15.06
CA LYS A 300 3.42 -6.04 15.66
C LYS A 300 1.92 -6.17 15.36
N LEU A 301 1.55 -6.71 14.21
CA LEU A 301 0.15 -6.91 13.83
C LEU A 301 -0.42 -8.25 14.30
N GLY A 302 0.40 -9.31 14.32
CA GLY A 302 -0.07 -10.68 14.48
C GLY A 302 -0.02 -11.24 15.89
N VAL A 303 0.94 -10.81 16.74
CA VAL A 303 1.17 -11.43 18.06
C VAL A 303 -0.06 -11.37 18.97
N ASN A 304 -0.79 -10.25 18.93
CA ASN A 304 -1.97 -10.04 19.77
C ASN A 304 -3.28 -10.03 18.96
N ALA A 305 -3.28 -10.57 17.74
CA ALA A 305 -4.43 -10.50 16.84
C ALA A 305 -5.65 -11.27 17.35
N GLU A 306 -5.43 -12.40 18.05
CA GLU A 306 -6.51 -13.23 18.57
C GLU A 306 -7.00 -12.76 19.94
N LYS A 307 -6.09 -12.37 20.83
CA LYS A 307 -6.39 -11.90 22.19
C LYS A 307 -5.31 -10.96 22.69
N LEU A 308 -5.71 -9.83 23.27
CA LEU A 308 -4.80 -8.95 24.00
C LEU A 308 -4.32 -9.63 25.28
N PRO A 309 -3.01 -9.56 25.60
CA PRO A 309 -2.47 -10.16 26.80
C PRO A 309 -2.84 -9.35 28.03
N GLU A 310 -3.16 -10.04 29.12
CA GLU A 310 -3.47 -9.43 30.41
C GLU A 310 -2.19 -9.04 31.17
N ASP A 311 -1.12 -9.82 30.97
CA ASP A 311 0.16 -9.61 31.64
C ASP A 311 1.37 -9.89 30.70
N LYS A 312 2.57 -9.65 31.25
CA LYS A 312 3.84 -9.88 30.53
C LYS A 312 4.09 -11.37 30.22
N LYS A 313 3.56 -12.29 31.02
CA LYS A 313 3.72 -13.74 30.82
C LYS A 313 2.88 -14.19 29.63
N GLU A 314 1.65 -13.70 29.56
CA GLU A 314 0.76 -13.98 28.42
C GLU A 314 1.30 -13.37 27.12
N LEU A 315 1.79 -12.11 27.16
CA LEU A 315 2.46 -11.47 26.02
C LEU A 315 3.65 -12.30 25.52
N ARG A 316 4.47 -12.84 26.43
CA ARG A 316 5.59 -13.71 26.07
C ARG A 316 5.11 -14.99 25.42
N SER A 317 4.05 -15.61 25.95
CA SER A 317 3.45 -16.83 25.39
C SER A 317 2.91 -16.58 23.99
N ASN A 318 2.20 -15.48 23.77
CA ASN A 318 1.68 -15.10 22.46
C ASN A 318 2.81 -14.90 21.44
N LEU A 319 3.85 -14.14 21.83
CA LEU A 319 5.02 -13.92 20.98
C LEU A 319 5.74 -15.21 20.63
N GLN A 320 5.98 -16.10 21.61
CA GLN A 320 6.62 -17.40 21.36
C GLN A 320 5.78 -18.27 20.44
N ARG A 321 4.48 -18.34 20.66
CA ARG A 321 3.56 -19.10 19.82
C ARG A 321 3.58 -18.59 18.39
N PHE A 322 3.50 -17.28 18.21
CA PHE A 322 3.55 -16.63 16.88
C PHE A 322 4.85 -16.99 16.16
N LEU A 323 6.00 -16.77 16.78
CA LEU A 323 7.30 -17.02 16.17
C LEU A 323 7.55 -18.51 15.89
N GLN A 324 7.15 -19.39 16.81
CA GLN A 324 7.26 -20.85 16.60
C GLN A 324 6.33 -21.35 15.47
N SER A 325 5.16 -20.73 15.31
CA SER A 325 4.26 -21.04 14.20
C SER A 325 4.84 -20.54 12.88
N LEU A 326 5.39 -19.33 12.88
CA LEU A 326 6.02 -18.75 11.70
C LEU A 326 7.27 -19.53 11.26
N ALA A 327 8.10 -19.98 12.19
CA ALA A 327 9.28 -20.81 11.90
C ALA A 327 8.95 -22.16 11.22
N LYS A 328 7.69 -22.59 11.29
CA LYS A 328 7.20 -23.80 10.56
C LYS A 328 6.69 -23.48 9.15
N LEU A 329 6.72 -22.23 8.75
CA LEU A 329 6.21 -21.72 7.48
C LEU A 329 7.33 -21.00 6.70
N PRO A 330 8.35 -21.73 6.21
CA PRO A 330 9.51 -21.11 5.55
C PRO A 330 9.12 -20.27 4.34
N GLU A 331 8.11 -20.69 3.56
CA GLU A 331 7.61 -19.91 2.42
C GLU A 331 7.06 -18.55 2.85
N HIS A 332 6.43 -18.47 4.03
CA HIS A 332 5.94 -17.20 4.55
C HIS A 332 7.10 -16.28 4.99
N VAL A 333 8.13 -16.84 5.62
CA VAL A 333 9.33 -16.09 5.99
C VAL A 333 10.05 -15.58 4.73
N ALA A 334 10.22 -16.43 3.72
CA ALA A 334 10.80 -16.07 2.43
C ALA A 334 9.98 -14.96 1.73
N SER A 335 8.66 -14.93 1.91
CA SER A 335 7.81 -13.90 1.29
C SER A 335 8.12 -12.47 1.75
N TYR A 336 8.76 -12.28 2.90
CA TYR A 336 9.21 -10.96 3.35
C TYR A 336 10.28 -10.34 2.45
N PHE A 337 10.98 -11.15 1.66
CA PHE A 337 11.98 -10.71 0.69
C PHE A 337 11.38 -10.30 -0.65
N HIS A 338 10.08 -10.54 -0.91
CA HIS A 338 9.43 -10.20 -2.18
C HIS A 338 8.85 -8.78 -2.22
N ASN A 339 9.10 -7.96 -1.21
CA ASN A 339 8.73 -6.55 -1.27
C ASN A 339 9.69 -5.79 -2.21
N PRO A 340 9.20 -4.87 -3.06
CA PRO A 340 10.03 -4.15 -4.04
C PRO A 340 11.27 -3.46 -3.47
N PHE A 341 11.27 -3.08 -2.19
CA PHE A 341 12.42 -2.43 -1.55
C PHE A 341 13.52 -3.41 -1.11
N VAL A 342 13.21 -4.68 -0.99
CA VAL A 342 14.13 -5.74 -0.51
C VAL A 342 14.24 -6.92 -1.47
N GLU A 343 13.62 -6.83 -2.65
CA GLU A 343 13.65 -7.86 -3.69
C GLU A 343 15.07 -8.20 -4.15
N TYR A 344 16.01 -7.25 -4.05
CA TYR A 344 17.42 -7.46 -4.30
C TYR A 344 18.05 -8.55 -3.41
N ALA A 345 17.45 -8.84 -2.26
CA ALA A 345 17.91 -9.83 -1.30
C ALA A 345 17.16 -11.18 -1.41
N SER A 346 16.26 -11.34 -2.39
CA SER A 346 15.43 -12.54 -2.56
C SER A 346 16.21 -13.75 -3.09
N GLY A 347 17.41 -13.55 -3.64
CA GLY A 347 18.20 -14.64 -4.22
C GLY A 347 17.62 -15.19 -5.54
N THR A 348 16.65 -14.51 -6.15
CA THR A 348 16.11 -14.87 -7.47
C THR A 348 17.02 -14.27 -8.53
N VAL A 349 17.96 -15.05 -9.04
CA VAL A 349 18.66 -14.82 -10.31
C VAL A 349 18.18 -15.85 -11.31
#